data_203758080c3017b6e6c92144c1269fd4
#
_entry.id   203758080c3017b6e6c92144c1269fd4
#
_cell.length_a   1.000
_cell.length_b   1.000
_cell.length_c   1.000
_cell.angle_alpha   90.00
_cell.angle_beta   90.00
_cell.angle_gamma   90.00
#
_symmetry.space_group_name_H-M   'P 1'
#
loop_
_entity.id
_entity.type
_entity.pdbx_description
1 polymer ?
#
loop_
_entity_poly.entity_id
_entity_poly.type
_entity_poly.pdbx_seq_one_letter_code
_entity_poly.pdbx_strand_id
1 'polypeptide(L)'
;PHLSRPQLRHHGHGWRLAEPQPPPQDPQKIISLIQQKLPQKNAAAFLCLRQPCIDWNFFFPAWGLKGRVPEIFENPEHGAEARKLYDDAQKMLARIREEKLLTLQGVAGIFEAVSRGDDIVVTGPKDKKYILPMLRSQAPVREAQARCLADFIADEKAGRTDYIGAFALTGGIGLKELTEKFRAEGDDYNAILSKLLADRLTEALCEWVHIFIRRQMWGYETGPALTPEQIIRGKYRGRRMAFGYPACPDHSLKREVFDLLAADKTTAMRLNDNYMITPEEALCGLFFADAEYFSVGRIDREQLADYSARRDMDTETIEKLIPNNI
;
A
#
# COMPACT_ATOMS: atom_id res chain seq x y z
N PRO A 1 30.94 8.93 -12.72
CA PRO A 1 30.83 7.77 -13.55
C PRO A 1 29.36 7.31 -13.47
N HIS A 2 28.62 7.53 -14.55
CA HIS A 2 27.26 7.08 -14.67
C HIS A 2 27.19 5.60 -14.30
N LEU A 3 26.47 5.26 -13.23
CA LEU A 3 26.07 3.89 -12.98
C LEU A 3 25.13 3.50 -14.13
N SER A 4 25.72 2.91 -15.17
CA SER A 4 25.01 2.42 -16.34
C SER A 4 23.99 1.39 -15.90
N ARG A 5 22.76 1.53 -16.40
CA ARG A 5 21.73 0.48 -16.31
C ARG A 5 22.38 -0.87 -16.63
N PRO A 6 22.25 -1.89 -15.77
CA PRO A 6 22.70 -3.22 -16.13
C PRO A 6 21.89 -3.66 -17.36
N GLN A 7 22.58 -3.88 -18.47
CA GLN A 7 21.98 -4.60 -19.59
C GLN A 7 21.63 -6.00 -19.07
N LEU A 8 20.37 -6.33 -19.07
CA LEU A 8 19.86 -7.67 -18.75
C LEU A 8 20.50 -8.68 -19.72
N ARG A 9 21.69 -9.21 -19.38
CA ARG A 9 22.29 -10.35 -20.06
C ARG A 9 21.75 -11.62 -19.43
N HIS A 10 21.11 -12.42 -20.28
CA HIS A 10 20.62 -13.75 -20.02
C HIS A 10 21.67 -14.67 -19.42
N HIS A 11 21.42 -15.22 -18.24
CA HIS A 11 21.84 -16.58 -17.89
C HIS A 11 20.69 -17.30 -17.21
N GLY A 12 20.07 -18.17 -17.96
CA GLY A 12 19.54 -19.46 -17.58
C GLY A 12 18.47 -19.58 -16.48
N HIS A 13 17.55 -18.63 -16.31
CA HIS A 13 16.16 -18.79 -15.91
C HIS A 13 15.46 -17.48 -16.29
N GLY A 14 14.97 -17.45 -17.54
CA GLY A 14 14.45 -16.23 -18.15
C GLY A 14 13.17 -15.76 -17.43
N TRP A 15 13.28 -14.68 -16.72
CA TRP A 15 12.16 -13.83 -16.41
C TRP A 15 11.71 -13.15 -17.70
N ARG A 16 10.82 -13.81 -18.45
CA ARG A 16 10.00 -13.08 -19.41
C ARG A 16 9.02 -12.28 -18.57
N LEU A 17 9.12 -10.94 -18.60
CA LEU A 17 7.97 -10.12 -18.26
C LEU A 17 6.82 -10.69 -19.06
N ALA A 18 5.82 -11.30 -18.41
CA ALA A 18 4.63 -11.75 -19.08
C ALA A 18 4.09 -10.54 -19.84
N GLU A 19 3.63 -10.76 -21.08
CA GLU A 19 3.03 -9.68 -21.86
C GLU A 19 2.00 -8.98 -20.98
N PRO A 20 2.08 -7.64 -20.82
CA PRO A 20 1.13 -6.89 -20.03
C PRO A 20 -0.24 -7.13 -20.68
N GLN A 21 -1.13 -7.82 -19.97
CA GLN A 21 -2.52 -7.90 -20.41
C GLN A 21 -3.12 -6.52 -20.22
N PRO A 22 -3.65 -5.89 -21.27
CA PRO A 22 -4.32 -4.61 -21.13
C PRO A 22 -5.49 -4.79 -20.15
N PRO A 23 -5.74 -3.82 -19.26
CA PRO A 23 -6.92 -3.85 -18.43
C PRO A 23 -8.18 -3.88 -19.30
N PRO A 24 -9.28 -4.46 -18.83
CA PRO A 24 -10.54 -4.45 -19.58
C PRO A 24 -10.94 -3.01 -19.88
N GLN A 25 -11.34 -2.83 -21.14
CA GLN A 25 -11.64 -1.57 -21.83
C GLN A 25 -12.13 -0.41 -20.95
N ASP A 26 -11.40 0.71 -21.04
CA ASP A 26 -11.63 2.03 -20.45
C ASP A 26 -11.05 2.24 -19.02
N PRO A 27 -9.79 2.74 -18.91
CA PRO A 27 -9.18 3.11 -17.64
C PRO A 27 -9.98 4.18 -16.86
N GLN A 28 -10.71 5.07 -17.53
CA GLN A 28 -11.51 6.10 -16.89
C GLN A 28 -12.79 5.55 -16.21
N LYS A 29 -13.35 4.44 -16.70
CA LYS A 29 -14.46 3.73 -16.04
C LYS A 29 -14.04 3.08 -14.72
N ILE A 30 -12.77 2.86 -14.50
CA ILE A 30 -12.22 2.07 -13.42
C ILE A 30 -12.23 2.85 -12.10
N ILE A 31 -11.95 4.15 -12.12
CA ILE A 31 -12.03 5.03 -10.93
C ILE A 31 -13.46 5.08 -10.39
N SER A 32 -14.46 5.14 -11.27
CA SER A 32 -15.87 5.18 -10.89
C SER A 32 -16.40 3.83 -10.35
N LEU A 33 -15.78 2.69 -10.74
CA LEU A 33 -16.20 1.36 -10.32
C LEU A 33 -15.84 1.02 -8.87
N ILE A 34 -14.73 1.53 -8.35
CA ILE A 34 -14.40 1.34 -6.92
C ILE A 34 -15.26 2.26 -6.07
N GLN A 35 -15.54 3.48 -6.50
CA GLN A 35 -16.52 4.36 -5.84
C GLN A 35 -17.94 3.81 -5.85
N GLN A 36 -18.33 3.08 -6.90
CA GLN A 36 -19.67 2.47 -7.02
C GLN A 36 -19.76 1.08 -6.39
N LYS A 37 -18.64 0.32 -6.33
CA LYS A 37 -18.61 -1.06 -5.83
C LYS A 37 -18.00 -1.23 -4.44
N LEU A 38 -17.45 -0.18 -3.84
CA LEU A 38 -17.42 -0.06 -2.39
C LEU A 38 -18.82 0.41 -1.98
N PRO A 39 -19.80 -0.47 -1.81
CA PRO A 39 -21.16 -0.03 -1.60
C PRO A 39 -21.20 0.69 -0.26
N GLN A 40 -21.77 1.89 -0.27
CA GLN A 40 -22.24 2.55 0.96
C GLN A 40 -23.19 1.64 1.77
N LYS A 41 -23.57 0.50 1.19
CA LYS A 41 -24.35 -0.57 1.81
C LYS A 41 -23.63 -1.92 1.61
N ASN A 42 -22.77 -2.28 2.55
CA ASN A 42 -22.63 -3.65 3.06
C ASN A 42 -21.69 -4.68 2.46
N ALA A 43 -21.09 -4.62 1.27
CA ALA A 43 -20.39 -5.80 0.78
C ALA A 43 -18.87 -5.81 1.07
N ALA A 44 -18.13 -4.72 0.85
CA ALA A 44 -16.67 -4.73 1.05
C ALA A 44 -16.26 -4.62 2.51
N ALA A 45 -16.89 -3.72 3.27
CA ALA A 45 -16.75 -3.68 4.73
C ALA A 45 -17.18 -5.02 5.35
N PHE A 46 -18.22 -5.66 4.81
CA PHE A 46 -18.72 -6.96 5.29
C PHE A 46 -17.76 -8.11 4.98
N LEU A 47 -17.06 -8.09 3.85
CA LEU A 47 -16.07 -9.11 3.50
C LEU A 47 -14.76 -8.95 4.30
N CYS A 48 -14.30 -7.73 4.52
CA CYS A 48 -13.16 -7.47 5.41
C CYS A 48 -13.47 -7.83 6.87
N LEU A 49 -14.69 -7.58 7.33
CA LEU A 49 -15.16 -7.91 8.68
C LEU A 49 -15.52 -9.41 8.84
N ARG A 50 -15.66 -10.17 7.74
CA ARG A 50 -15.88 -11.63 7.78
C ARG A 50 -14.61 -12.47 7.75
N GLN A 51 -13.47 -11.92 8.17
CA GLN A 51 -12.28 -12.66 8.60
C GLN A 51 -11.14 -13.03 7.66
N PRO A 52 -11.11 -13.13 6.34
CA PRO A 52 -9.87 -13.68 5.77
C PRO A 52 -8.71 -12.68 5.65
N CYS A 53 -8.97 -11.36 5.78
CA CYS A 53 -7.95 -10.35 5.45
C CYS A 53 -7.31 -9.65 6.66
N ILE A 54 -7.80 -9.85 7.90
CA ILE A 54 -7.17 -9.26 9.09
C ILE A 54 -5.96 -10.12 9.47
N ASP A 55 -4.77 -9.56 9.36
CA ASP A 55 -3.57 -10.20 9.88
C ASP A 55 -3.38 -9.87 11.36
N TRP A 56 -3.75 -10.83 12.20
CA TRP A 56 -3.65 -10.74 13.65
C TRP A 56 -2.21 -10.75 14.17
N ASN A 57 -1.24 -11.19 13.36
CA ASN A 57 0.16 -11.22 13.76
C ASN A 57 0.75 -9.81 13.96
N PHE A 58 0.13 -8.77 13.41
CA PHE A 58 0.50 -7.37 13.66
C PHE A 58 -0.32 -6.70 14.77
N PHE A 59 -1.37 -7.36 15.27
CA PHE A 59 -2.20 -6.83 16.34
C PHE A 59 -1.58 -7.06 17.73
N PHE A 60 -1.14 -8.27 18.03
CA PHE A 60 -0.61 -8.63 19.36
C PHE A 60 0.70 -7.91 19.73
N PRO A 61 1.68 -7.72 18.82
CA PRO A 61 2.90 -6.99 19.15
C PRO A 61 2.67 -5.54 19.59
N ALA A 62 1.62 -4.88 19.09
CA ALA A 62 1.25 -3.54 19.52
C ALA A 62 0.81 -3.47 21.00
N TRP A 63 0.41 -4.60 21.58
CA TRP A 63 0.11 -4.79 23.00
C TRP A 63 1.27 -5.40 23.79
N GLY A 64 2.46 -5.52 23.18
CA GLY A 64 3.63 -6.12 23.82
C GLY A 64 3.61 -7.66 23.87
N LEU A 65 2.60 -8.31 23.29
CA LEU A 65 2.49 -9.77 23.27
C LEU A 65 3.24 -10.34 22.05
N LYS A 66 4.18 -11.25 22.30
CA LYS A 66 5.01 -11.88 21.27
C LYS A 66 4.48 -13.27 20.93
N GLY A 67 4.34 -13.56 19.66
CA GLY A 67 3.89 -14.85 19.15
C GLY A 67 3.13 -14.72 17.85
N ARG A 68 2.85 -15.85 17.21
CA ARG A 68 2.03 -15.91 16.00
C ARG A 68 0.69 -16.58 16.29
N VAL A 69 -0.31 -16.22 15.55
CA VAL A 69 -1.62 -16.85 15.58
C VAL A 69 -1.56 -18.13 14.72
N PRO A 70 -2.05 -19.29 15.21
CA PRO A 70 -2.78 -19.48 16.49
C PRO A 70 -1.91 -19.78 17.71
N GLU A 71 -0.61 -20.03 17.54
CA GLU A 71 0.29 -20.54 18.58
C GLU A 71 0.39 -19.61 19.81
N ILE A 72 0.19 -18.30 19.63
CA ILE A 72 0.21 -17.33 20.73
C ILE A 72 -0.82 -17.66 21.81
N PHE A 73 -1.94 -18.28 21.44
CA PHE A 73 -3.01 -18.66 22.38
C PHE A 73 -2.65 -19.84 23.28
N GLU A 74 -1.65 -20.63 22.89
CA GLU A 74 -1.15 -21.77 23.67
C GLU A 74 0.11 -21.42 24.48
N ASN A 75 0.55 -20.15 24.42
CA ASN A 75 1.71 -19.70 25.17
C ASN A 75 1.41 -19.76 26.69
N PRO A 76 2.26 -20.44 27.50
CA PRO A 76 1.99 -20.61 28.93
C PRO A 76 2.04 -19.30 29.75
N GLU A 77 2.77 -18.29 29.26
CA GLU A 77 2.92 -17.00 29.96
C GLU A 77 1.84 -15.99 29.55
N HIS A 78 1.52 -15.94 28.24
CA HIS A 78 0.69 -14.86 27.67
C HIS A 78 -0.56 -15.36 26.96
N GLY A 79 -0.78 -16.68 26.88
CA GLY A 79 -1.88 -17.24 26.07
C GLY A 79 -3.26 -16.82 26.57
N ALA A 80 -3.47 -16.78 27.89
CA ALA A 80 -4.73 -16.34 28.48
C ALA A 80 -5.01 -14.86 28.18
N GLU A 81 -3.98 -14.01 28.28
CA GLU A 81 -4.08 -12.59 27.96
C GLU A 81 -4.33 -12.36 26.47
N ALA A 82 -3.63 -13.09 25.61
CA ALA A 82 -3.84 -13.02 24.16
C ALA A 82 -5.27 -13.45 23.75
N ARG A 83 -5.83 -14.49 24.37
CA ARG A 83 -7.22 -14.92 24.16
C ARG A 83 -8.20 -13.83 24.57
N LYS A 84 -8.04 -13.27 25.78
CA LYS A 84 -8.91 -12.20 26.28
C LYS A 84 -8.86 -10.98 25.33
N LEU A 85 -7.67 -10.55 24.95
CA LEU A 85 -7.49 -9.41 24.04
C LEU A 85 -8.12 -9.68 22.67
N TYR A 86 -7.99 -10.90 22.15
CA TYR A 86 -8.66 -11.31 20.92
C TYR A 86 -10.18 -11.26 21.03
N ASP A 87 -10.74 -11.76 22.12
CA ASP A 87 -12.19 -11.75 22.37
C ASP A 87 -12.72 -10.30 22.49
N ASP A 88 -11.98 -9.43 23.16
CA ASP A 88 -12.34 -8.01 23.28
C ASP A 88 -12.25 -7.30 21.92
N ALA A 89 -11.24 -7.63 21.11
CA ALA A 89 -11.12 -7.14 19.74
C ALA A 89 -12.31 -7.62 18.86
N GLN A 90 -12.74 -8.88 19.00
CA GLN A 90 -13.90 -9.40 18.26
C GLN A 90 -15.20 -8.69 18.67
N LYS A 91 -15.39 -8.44 19.97
CA LYS A 91 -16.56 -7.68 20.48
C LYS A 91 -16.56 -6.25 19.93
N MET A 92 -15.38 -5.59 19.94
CA MET A 92 -15.24 -4.23 19.40
C MET A 92 -15.50 -4.19 17.89
N LEU A 93 -14.98 -5.15 17.10
CA LEU A 93 -15.29 -5.27 15.67
C LEU A 93 -16.79 -5.48 15.41
N ALA A 94 -17.45 -6.32 16.22
CA ALA A 94 -18.91 -6.50 16.14
C ALA A 94 -19.65 -5.18 16.41
N ARG A 95 -19.25 -4.47 17.45
CA ARG A 95 -19.82 -3.16 17.81
C ARG A 95 -19.57 -2.11 16.71
N ILE A 96 -18.34 -2.01 16.19
CA ILE A 96 -18.02 -1.11 15.07
C ILE A 96 -18.93 -1.36 13.87
N ARG A 97 -19.20 -2.63 13.55
CA ARG A 97 -20.07 -3.04 12.45
C ARG A 97 -21.53 -2.71 12.71
N GLU A 98 -22.06 -3.07 13.87
CA GLU A 98 -23.49 -2.96 14.23
C GLU A 98 -23.91 -1.50 14.42
N GLU A 99 -23.08 -0.73 15.12
CA GLU A 99 -23.30 0.69 15.39
C GLU A 99 -22.78 1.61 14.26
N LYS A 100 -22.06 1.04 13.24
CA LYS A 100 -21.47 1.78 12.12
C LYS A 100 -20.52 2.87 12.57
N LEU A 101 -19.69 2.57 13.57
CA LEU A 101 -18.81 3.53 14.22
C LEU A 101 -17.64 3.98 13.33
N LEU A 102 -17.18 3.10 12.43
CA LEU A 102 -16.12 3.42 11.46
C LEU A 102 -16.62 3.23 10.02
N THR A 103 -16.12 4.05 9.13
CA THR A 103 -16.37 3.93 7.69
C THR A 103 -15.06 3.67 6.95
N LEU A 104 -15.04 2.59 6.17
CA LEU A 104 -13.93 2.29 5.27
C LEU A 104 -14.15 3.01 3.95
N GLN A 105 -13.17 3.77 3.52
CA GLN A 105 -13.19 4.47 2.23
C GLN A 105 -11.91 4.24 1.45
N GLY A 106 -12.02 4.35 0.12
CA GLY A 106 -10.85 4.30 -0.72
C GLY A 106 -11.14 4.60 -2.18
N VAL A 107 -10.07 4.91 -2.86
CA VAL A 107 -10.03 5.08 -4.31
C VAL A 107 -8.80 4.35 -4.83
N ALA A 108 -8.94 3.64 -5.95
CA ALA A 108 -7.83 3.03 -6.66
C ALA A 108 -8.10 3.06 -8.16
N GLY A 109 -7.04 3.04 -8.95
CA GLY A 109 -7.13 3.02 -10.41
C GLY A 109 -5.95 2.29 -11.03
N ILE A 110 -6.08 1.92 -12.32
CA ILE A 110 -5.00 1.38 -13.13
C ILE A 110 -4.76 2.38 -14.26
N PHE A 111 -3.51 2.67 -14.52
CA PHE A 111 -3.08 3.72 -15.44
C PHE A 111 -1.99 3.19 -16.36
N GLU A 112 -1.95 3.70 -17.58
CA GLU A 112 -0.82 3.50 -18.46
C GLU A 112 0.44 4.11 -17.85
N ALA A 113 1.54 3.39 -17.94
CA ALA A 113 2.82 3.84 -17.40
C ALA A 113 3.99 3.37 -18.25
N VAL A 114 5.05 4.17 -18.25
CA VAL A 114 6.37 3.80 -18.77
C VAL A 114 7.45 4.22 -17.80
N SER A 115 8.59 3.55 -17.81
CA SER A 115 9.74 4.02 -17.06
C SER A 115 10.67 4.86 -17.95
N ARG A 116 11.21 5.92 -17.37
CA ARG A 116 12.21 6.82 -17.97
C ARG A 116 13.34 7.00 -16.97
N GLY A 117 14.43 6.26 -17.15
CA GLY A 117 15.45 6.19 -16.12
C GLY A 117 14.85 5.61 -14.83
N ASP A 118 15.07 6.28 -13.73
CA ASP A 118 14.51 5.89 -12.43
C ASP A 118 13.17 6.56 -12.14
N ASP A 119 12.54 7.16 -13.13
CA ASP A 119 11.20 7.74 -13.02
C ASP A 119 10.14 6.79 -13.58
N ILE A 120 8.97 6.76 -12.94
CA ILE A 120 7.76 6.18 -13.51
C ILE A 120 6.88 7.33 -14.01
N VAL A 121 6.58 7.33 -15.31
CA VAL A 121 5.71 8.31 -15.96
C VAL A 121 4.33 7.68 -16.12
N VAL A 122 3.35 8.21 -15.40
CA VAL A 122 1.97 7.70 -15.39
C VAL A 122 1.07 8.60 -16.22
N THR A 123 0.26 8.02 -17.10
CA THR A 123 -0.75 8.75 -17.86
C THR A 123 -2.08 8.74 -17.11
N GLY A 124 -2.44 9.86 -16.54
CA GLY A 124 -3.69 10.04 -15.83
C GLY A 124 -4.84 10.56 -16.71
N PRO A 125 -5.96 10.95 -16.09
CA PRO A 125 -7.11 11.48 -16.80
C PRO A 125 -6.76 12.68 -17.69
N LYS A 126 -7.38 12.75 -18.87
CA LYS A 126 -7.15 13.79 -19.89
C LYS A 126 -5.69 13.84 -20.37
N ASP A 127 -5.02 12.68 -20.40
CA ASP A 127 -3.62 12.51 -20.83
C ASP A 127 -2.58 13.31 -20.01
N LYS A 128 -2.98 13.80 -18.83
CA LYS A 128 -2.06 14.48 -17.91
C LYS A 128 -0.99 13.48 -17.44
N LYS A 129 0.28 13.87 -17.56
CA LYS A 129 1.40 13.07 -17.09
C LYS A 129 1.73 13.40 -15.64
N TYR A 130 1.90 12.34 -14.86
CA TYR A 130 2.36 12.38 -13.48
C TYR A 130 3.72 11.68 -13.43
N ILE A 131 4.73 12.34 -12.90
CA ILE A 131 6.08 11.78 -12.79
C ILE A 131 6.29 11.37 -11.35
N LEU A 132 6.67 10.12 -11.15
CA LEU A 132 7.00 9.53 -9.87
C LEU A 132 8.48 9.17 -9.88
N PRO A 133 9.39 10.08 -9.46
CA PRO A 133 10.80 9.77 -9.32
C PRO A 133 11.00 8.72 -8.24
N MET A 134 11.76 7.66 -8.56
CA MET A 134 12.04 6.57 -7.64
C MET A 134 13.50 6.59 -7.22
N LEU A 135 13.77 6.01 -6.08
CA LEU A 135 15.12 5.79 -5.57
C LEU A 135 15.59 4.39 -5.95
N ARG A 136 16.88 4.27 -6.18
CA ARG A 136 17.54 2.99 -6.49
C ARG A 136 18.33 2.50 -5.28
N SER A 137 18.20 1.22 -4.95
CA SER A 137 19.00 0.61 -3.88
C SER A 137 20.49 0.62 -4.27
N GLN A 138 21.36 0.96 -3.32
CA GLN A 138 22.80 1.03 -3.51
C GLN A 138 23.57 -0.02 -2.69
N ALA A 139 22.91 -0.64 -1.72
CA ALA A 139 23.55 -1.65 -0.88
C ALA A 139 23.96 -2.85 -1.74
N PRO A 140 25.23 -3.30 -1.67
CA PRO A 140 25.67 -4.54 -2.28
C PRO A 140 25.02 -5.70 -1.51
N VAL A 141 23.83 -6.09 -1.90
CA VAL A 141 23.29 -7.38 -1.49
C VAL A 141 24.07 -8.41 -2.29
N ARG A 142 24.68 -9.39 -1.64
CA ARG A 142 25.41 -10.49 -2.29
C ARG A 142 24.58 -10.99 -3.47
N GLU A 143 25.07 -10.75 -4.70
CA GLU A 143 24.48 -11.14 -5.99
C GLU A 143 23.18 -10.39 -6.43
N ALA A 144 22.66 -9.41 -5.71
CA ALA A 144 21.50 -8.67 -6.15
C ALA A 144 21.91 -7.38 -6.87
N GLN A 145 21.31 -7.16 -8.05
CA GLN A 145 21.43 -5.92 -8.80
C GLN A 145 20.78 -4.77 -8.01
N ALA A 146 21.33 -3.57 -8.13
CA ALA A 146 20.72 -2.35 -7.63
C ALA A 146 19.30 -2.19 -8.22
N ARG A 147 18.27 -2.20 -7.38
CA ARG A 147 16.85 -2.21 -7.81
C ARG A 147 16.22 -0.85 -7.62
N CYS A 148 15.36 -0.51 -8.57
CA CYS A 148 14.46 0.65 -8.51
C CYS A 148 13.04 0.18 -8.84
N LEU A 149 12.01 0.83 -8.30
CA LEU A 149 10.64 0.50 -8.66
C LEU A 149 10.35 0.73 -10.16
N ALA A 150 11.04 1.67 -10.79
CA ALA A 150 10.96 1.91 -12.23
C ALA A 150 11.40 0.71 -13.09
N ASP A 151 12.25 -0.19 -12.55
CA ASP A 151 12.72 -1.39 -13.28
C ASP A 151 11.57 -2.39 -13.54
N PHE A 152 10.47 -2.32 -12.78
CA PHE A 152 9.30 -3.19 -12.92
C PHE A 152 8.24 -2.65 -13.90
N ILE A 153 8.51 -1.53 -14.55
CA ILE A 153 7.67 -0.90 -15.59
C ILE A 153 8.46 -0.89 -16.91
N ALA A 154 7.77 -1.14 -18.02
CA ALA A 154 8.42 -1.14 -19.34
C ALA A 154 9.09 0.20 -19.65
N ASP A 155 10.33 0.14 -20.14
CA ASP A 155 11.06 1.32 -20.58
C ASP A 155 10.32 2.01 -21.75
N GLU A 156 10.24 3.33 -21.74
CA GLU A 156 9.62 4.15 -22.78
C GLU A 156 10.19 3.80 -24.18
N LYS A 157 11.50 3.50 -24.27
CA LYS A 157 12.18 3.12 -25.50
C LYS A 157 11.82 1.73 -26.02
N ALA A 158 11.15 0.91 -25.18
CA ALA A 158 10.72 -0.43 -25.60
C ALA A 158 9.53 -0.40 -26.57
N GLY A 159 8.91 0.78 -26.79
CA GLY A 159 7.82 0.97 -27.73
C GLY A 159 6.52 0.20 -27.34
N ARG A 160 6.40 -0.17 -26.07
CA ARG A 160 5.21 -0.84 -25.53
C ARG A 160 4.70 -0.11 -24.30
N THR A 161 3.39 -0.01 -24.18
CA THR A 161 2.73 0.50 -22.97
C THR A 161 2.72 -0.56 -21.89
N ASP A 162 2.94 -0.15 -20.66
CA ASP A 162 2.77 -0.95 -19.45
C ASP A 162 1.72 -0.27 -18.55
N TYR A 163 1.41 -0.88 -17.41
CA TYR A 163 0.37 -0.39 -16.52
C TYR A 163 0.86 -0.41 -15.08
N ILE A 164 0.34 0.54 -14.29
CA ILE A 164 0.56 0.64 -12.85
C ILE A 164 -0.77 0.90 -12.16
N GLY A 165 -0.98 0.27 -11.01
CA GLY A 165 -2.08 0.63 -10.14
C GLY A 165 -1.68 1.69 -9.13
N ALA A 166 -2.63 2.55 -8.74
CA ALA A 166 -2.46 3.50 -7.64
C ALA A 166 -3.64 3.39 -6.67
N PHE A 167 -3.42 3.66 -5.39
CA PHE A 167 -4.48 3.58 -4.37
C PHE A 167 -4.27 4.59 -3.23
N ALA A 168 -5.41 4.99 -2.63
CA ALA A 168 -5.48 5.67 -1.35
C ALA A 168 -6.68 5.12 -0.58
N LEU A 169 -6.48 4.59 0.63
CA LEU A 169 -7.46 3.82 1.41
C LEU A 169 -7.40 4.22 2.87
N THR A 170 -8.54 4.21 3.57
CA THR A 170 -8.60 4.43 5.02
C THR A 170 -9.72 3.62 5.67
N GLY A 171 -9.48 3.17 6.89
CA GLY A 171 -10.45 2.61 7.81
C GLY A 171 -10.72 3.49 9.03
N GLY A 172 -10.13 4.69 9.06
CA GLY A 172 -10.15 5.58 10.23
C GLY A 172 -11.25 6.64 10.25
N ILE A 173 -12.19 6.64 9.29
CA ILE A 173 -13.27 7.65 9.31
C ILE A 173 -14.26 7.33 10.44
N GLY A 174 -14.43 8.30 11.35
CA GLY A 174 -15.22 8.16 12.59
C GLY A 174 -14.38 7.74 13.81
N LEU A 175 -13.07 7.43 13.61
CA LEU A 175 -12.21 6.97 14.70
C LEU A 175 -11.95 8.07 15.73
N LYS A 176 -11.77 9.30 15.29
CA LYS A 176 -11.52 10.43 16.18
C LYS A 176 -12.68 10.58 17.18
N GLU A 177 -13.90 10.64 16.69
CA GLU A 177 -15.10 10.76 17.50
C GLU A 177 -15.26 9.57 18.46
N LEU A 178 -14.97 8.35 17.99
CA LEU A 178 -15.04 7.14 18.79
C LEU A 178 -14.01 7.16 19.93
N THR A 179 -12.77 7.50 19.63
CA THR A 179 -11.69 7.54 20.63
C THR A 179 -11.87 8.68 21.64
N GLU A 180 -12.36 9.85 21.20
CA GLU A 180 -12.69 10.96 22.08
C GLU A 180 -13.84 10.60 23.04
N LYS A 181 -14.85 9.89 22.56
CA LYS A 181 -15.93 9.37 23.41
C LYS A 181 -15.40 8.45 24.51
N PHE A 182 -14.60 7.45 24.17
CA PHE A 182 -14.02 6.53 25.15
C PHE A 182 -13.14 7.27 26.16
N ARG A 183 -12.31 8.21 25.73
CA ARG A 183 -11.49 9.01 26.64
C ARG A 183 -12.34 9.87 27.60
N ALA A 184 -13.42 10.45 27.12
CA ALA A 184 -14.35 11.21 27.95
C ALA A 184 -15.04 10.35 29.03
N GLU A 185 -15.19 9.05 28.74
CA GLU A 185 -15.71 8.04 29.67
C GLU A 185 -14.62 7.44 30.59
N GLY A 186 -13.33 7.86 30.43
CA GLY A 186 -12.18 7.31 31.15
C GLY A 186 -11.73 5.92 30.67
N ASP A 187 -12.15 5.53 29.46
CA ASP A 187 -11.90 4.21 28.88
C ASP A 187 -10.78 4.27 27.84
N ASP A 188 -9.55 4.50 28.31
CA ASP A 188 -8.36 4.53 27.45
C ASP A 188 -8.08 3.18 26.77
N TYR A 189 -8.48 2.07 27.41
CA TYR A 189 -8.32 0.73 26.84
C TYR A 189 -9.08 0.59 25.51
N ASN A 190 -10.37 0.90 25.48
CA ASN A 190 -11.16 0.83 24.26
C ASN A 190 -10.79 1.92 23.24
N ALA A 191 -10.27 3.07 23.68
CA ALA A 191 -9.73 4.09 22.77
C ALA A 191 -8.51 3.54 21.99
N ILE A 192 -7.54 2.90 22.68
CA ILE A 192 -6.37 2.28 22.06
C ILE A 192 -6.77 1.09 21.19
N LEU A 193 -7.66 0.22 21.70
CA LEU A 193 -8.17 -0.94 20.97
C LEU A 193 -8.81 -0.53 19.64
N SER A 194 -9.64 0.51 19.66
CA SER A 194 -10.31 1.03 18.46
C SER A 194 -9.30 1.54 17.43
N LYS A 195 -8.24 2.23 17.87
CA LYS A 195 -7.19 2.73 16.99
C LYS A 195 -6.44 1.57 16.30
N LEU A 196 -6.01 0.58 17.06
CA LEU A 196 -5.32 -0.60 16.51
C LEU A 196 -6.21 -1.40 15.56
N LEU A 197 -7.51 -1.50 15.86
CA LEU A 197 -8.44 -2.18 14.95
C LEU A 197 -8.69 -1.38 13.67
N ALA A 198 -8.73 -0.06 13.71
CA ALA A 198 -8.84 0.77 12.51
C ALA A 198 -7.63 0.59 11.60
N ASP A 199 -6.41 0.50 12.15
CA ASP A 199 -5.21 0.14 11.38
C ASP A 199 -5.34 -1.23 10.71
N ARG A 200 -5.77 -2.24 11.46
CA ARG A 200 -5.95 -3.60 10.90
C ARG A 200 -7.05 -3.65 9.84
N LEU A 201 -8.12 -2.88 10.01
CA LEU A 201 -9.18 -2.74 9.00
C LEU A 201 -8.69 -2.04 7.73
N THR A 202 -7.82 -1.04 7.86
CA THR A 202 -7.19 -0.37 6.70
C THR A 202 -6.31 -1.32 5.90
N GLU A 203 -5.48 -2.12 6.60
CA GLU A 203 -4.65 -3.15 5.95
C GLU A 203 -5.51 -4.24 5.28
N ALA A 204 -6.57 -4.69 5.95
CA ALA A 204 -7.50 -5.67 5.40
C ALA A 204 -8.24 -5.12 4.17
N LEU A 205 -8.63 -3.84 4.18
CA LEU A 205 -9.20 -3.15 3.02
C LEU A 205 -8.19 -3.11 1.87
N CYS A 206 -6.92 -2.79 2.15
CA CYS A 206 -5.86 -2.76 1.15
C CYS A 206 -5.64 -4.15 0.53
N GLU A 207 -5.65 -5.21 1.33
CA GLU A 207 -5.54 -6.58 0.84
C GLU A 207 -6.73 -6.95 -0.07
N TRP A 208 -7.95 -6.62 0.37
CA TRP A 208 -9.15 -6.87 -0.42
C TRP A 208 -9.12 -6.12 -1.77
N VAL A 209 -8.74 -4.83 -1.76
CA VAL A 209 -8.60 -4.02 -2.98
C VAL A 209 -7.54 -4.63 -3.89
N HIS A 210 -6.42 -5.12 -3.35
CA HIS A 210 -5.38 -5.77 -4.12
C HIS A 210 -5.88 -7.08 -4.77
N ILE A 211 -6.66 -7.91 -4.04
CA ILE A 211 -7.31 -9.10 -4.61
C ILE A 211 -8.25 -8.71 -5.75
N PHE A 212 -9.08 -7.69 -5.54
CA PHE A 212 -10.00 -7.19 -6.56
C PHE A 212 -9.27 -6.70 -7.82
N ILE A 213 -8.17 -5.95 -7.65
CA ILE A 213 -7.34 -5.48 -8.74
C ILE A 213 -6.73 -6.67 -9.49
N ARG A 214 -6.05 -7.58 -8.80
CA ARG A 214 -5.38 -8.71 -9.42
C ARG A 214 -6.32 -9.59 -10.26
N ARG A 215 -7.52 -9.86 -9.73
CA ARG A 215 -8.43 -10.87 -10.28
C ARG A 215 -9.55 -10.33 -11.16
N GLN A 216 -9.99 -9.11 -10.96
CA GLN A 216 -11.18 -8.57 -11.61
C GLN A 216 -10.91 -7.31 -12.43
N MET A 217 -10.15 -6.38 -11.88
CA MET A 217 -9.97 -5.08 -12.48
C MET A 217 -8.83 -5.08 -13.52
N TRP A 218 -7.67 -5.58 -13.14
CA TRP A 218 -6.52 -5.80 -14.03
C TRP A 218 -6.52 -7.21 -14.62
N GLY A 219 -6.90 -8.20 -13.81
CA GLY A 219 -7.14 -9.57 -14.29
C GLY A 219 -5.87 -10.39 -14.58
N TYR A 220 -4.69 -9.96 -14.08
CA TYR A 220 -3.45 -10.69 -14.34
C TYR A 220 -3.27 -11.95 -13.48
N GLU A 221 -4.06 -12.13 -12.44
CA GLU A 221 -4.07 -13.33 -11.61
C GLU A 221 -5.27 -14.22 -11.96
N THR A 222 -4.98 -15.37 -12.55
CA THR A 222 -5.95 -16.39 -12.92
C THR A 222 -5.82 -17.62 -12.01
N GLY A 223 -6.81 -18.51 -12.02
CA GLY A 223 -6.78 -19.74 -11.24
C GLY A 223 -7.66 -19.71 -9.99
N PRO A 224 -7.55 -20.71 -9.08
CA PRO A 224 -8.39 -20.82 -7.90
C PRO A 224 -8.15 -19.65 -6.93
N ALA A 225 -9.14 -19.37 -6.09
CA ALA A 225 -8.99 -18.39 -5.00
C ALA A 225 -7.95 -18.88 -4.00
N LEU A 226 -7.10 -17.97 -3.53
CA LEU A 226 -6.12 -18.26 -2.49
C LEU A 226 -6.80 -18.38 -1.14
N THR A 227 -6.24 -19.23 -0.26
CA THR A 227 -6.69 -19.28 1.14
C THR A 227 -6.23 -18.05 1.92
N PRO A 228 -6.86 -17.71 3.05
CA PRO A 228 -6.42 -16.61 3.91
C PRO A 228 -4.94 -16.70 4.28
N GLU A 229 -4.42 -17.89 4.61
CA GLU A 229 -3.03 -18.12 4.96
C GLU A 229 -2.09 -17.86 3.78
N GLN A 230 -2.50 -18.23 2.57
CA GLN A 230 -1.74 -17.95 1.35
C GLN A 230 -1.70 -16.45 1.05
N ILE A 231 -2.81 -15.75 1.27
CA ILE A 231 -2.92 -14.29 1.11
C ILE A 231 -1.99 -13.59 2.10
N ILE A 232 -2.07 -13.91 3.40
CA ILE A 232 -1.23 -13.34 4.46
C ILE A 232 0.26 -13.59 4.18
N ARG A 233 0.60 -14.77 3.63
CA ARG A 233 1.98 -15.12 3.24
C ARG A 233 2.41 -14.49 1.91
N GLY A 234 1.59 -13.69 1.26
CA GLY A 234 1.89 -13.05 -0.02
C GLY A 234 2.14 -14.04 -1.17
N LYS A 235 1.46 -15.21 -1.15
CA LYS A 235 1.57 -16.26 -2.19
C LYS A 235 0.78 -15.93 -3.45
N TYR A 236 0.95 -14.72 -3.94
CA TYR A 236 0.31 -14.20 -5.13
C TYR A 236 1.30 -13.42 -6.00
N ARG A 237 0.95 -13.27 -7.27
CA ARG A 237 1.69 -12.43 -8.21
C ARG A 237 1.41 -10.94 -7.93
N GLY A 238 2.40 -10.10 -8.24
CA GLY A 238 2.31 -8.66 -8.03
C GLY A 238 2.63 -8.24 -6.60
N ARG A 239 2.81 -6.95 -6.42
CA ARG A 239 3.12 -6.34 -5.11
C ARG A 239 2.42 -5.00 -4.98
N ARG A 240 2.12 -4.64 -3.73
CA ARG A 240 1.74 -3.27 -3.35
C ARG A 240 2.91 -2.62 -2.63
N MET A 241 3.22 -1.39 -3.02
CA MET A 241 4.30 -0.58 -2.49
C MET A 241 3.69 0.69 -1.93
N ALA A 242 3.64 0.80 -0.59
CA ALA A 242 3.13 2.00 0.07
C ALA A 242 4.25 3.04 0.24
N PHE A 243 3.92 4.32 0.12
CA PHE A 243 4.85 5.41 0.36
C PHE A 243 5.19 5.52 1.85
N GLY A 244 6.47 5.77 2.15
CA GLY A 244 7.03 5.77 3.50
C GLY A 244 7.57 4.42 3.95
N TYR A 245 7.44 3.37 3.12
CA TYR A 245 8.00 2.05 3.37
C TYR A 245 9.35 1.86 2.66
N PRO A 246 10.16 0.87 3.06
CA PRO A 246 11.55 0.73 2.59
C PRO A 246 11.76 0.71 1.07
N ALA A 247 10.79 0.24 0.28
CA ALA A 247 10.88 0.23 -1.18
C ALA A 247 10.53 1.58 -1.83
N CYS A 248 9.80 2.46 -1.12
CA CYS A 248 9.41 3.78 -1.59
C CYS A 248 9.33 4.76 -0.40
N PRO A 249 10.49 5.19 0.15
CA PRO A 249 10.54 5.89 1.44
C PRO A 249 9.99 7.32 1.41
N ASP A 250 9.93 7.97 0.25
CA ASP A 250 9.50 9.37 0.13
C ASP A 250 7.97 9.51 0.27
N HIS A 251 7.57 10.08 1.40
CA HIS A 251 6.17 10.37 1.69
C HIS A 251 5.55 11.43 0.77
N SER A 252 6.37 12.33 0.19
CA SER A 252 5.89 13.46 -0.61
C SER A 252 5.23 13.01 -1.93
N LEU A 253 5.62 11.83 -2.45
CA LEU A 253 5.02 11.22 -3.63
C LEU A 253 3.52 10.88 -3.47
N LYS A 254 2.99 10.91 -2.25
CA LYS A 254 1.55 10.79 -2.03
C LYS A 254 0.76 11.91 -2.69
N ARG A 255 1.36 13.10 -2.86
CA ARG A 255 0.70 14.24 -3.52
C ARG A 255 0.34 13.90 -4.96
N GLU A 256 1.28 13.35 -5.71
CA GLU A 256 1.07 12.97 -7.11
C GLU A 256 -0.01 11.89 -7.24
N VAL A 257 -0.05 10.92 -6.31
CA VAL A 257 -1.07 9.86 -6.32
C VAL A 257 -2.43 10.38 -5.86
N PHE A 258 -2.49 11.29 -4.88
CA PHE A 258 -3.75 11.93 -4.48
C PHE A 258 -4.34 12.74 -5.63
N ASP A 259 -3.52 13.48 -6.37
CA ASP A 259 -3.94 14.24 -7.53
C ASP A 259 -4.37 13.34 -8.69
N LEU A 260 -3.60 12.27 -8.97
CA LEU A 260 -3.92 11.27 -10.00
C LEU A 260 -5.28 10.62 -9.76
N LEU A 261 -5.56 10.27 -8.51
CA LEU A 261 -6.80 9.61 -8.09
C LEU A 261 -7.93 10.58 -7.75
N ALA A 262 -7.67 11.89 -7.70
CA ALA A 262 -8.56 12.89 -7.12
C ALA A 262 -9.05 12.46 -5.71
N ALA A 263 -8.14 11.90 -4.89
CA ALA A 263 -8.49 11.23 -3.64
C ALA A 263 -9.13 12.19 -2.63
N ASP A 264 -8.67 13.45 -2.58
CA ASP A 264 -9.22 14.52 -1.73
C ASP A 264 -10.64 14.93 -2.13
N LYS A 265 -11.05 14.70 -3.39
CA LYS A 265 -12.40 15.02 -3.89
C LYS A 265 -13.37 13.86 -3.76
N THR A 266 -12.84 12.64 -3.76
CA THR A 266 -13.63 11.41 -3.86
C THR A 266 -13.75 10.66 -2.53
N THR A 267 -12.92 11.05 -1.55
CA THR A 267 -12.91 10.48 -0.19
C THR A 267 -12.85 11.59 0.87
N ALA A 268 -12.99 11.19 2.14
CA ALA A 268 -12.76 12.09 3.26
C ALA A 268 -11.27 12.26 3.63
N MET A 269 -10.36 11.56 2.93
CA MET A 269 -8.91 11.67 3.18
C MET A 269 -8.38 13.03 2.74
N ARG A 270 -7.41 13.55 3.50
CA ARG A 270 -6.68 14.79 3.18
C ARG A 270 -5.20 14.59 3.45
N LEU A 271 -4.33 15.23 2.67
CA LEU A 271 -2.90 15.35 2.96
C LEU A 271 -2.64 16.69 3.66
N ASN A 272 -1.87 16.65 4.75
CA ASN A 272 -1.31 17.85 5.36
C ASN A 272 -0.01 18.29 4.65
N ASP A 273 0.61 19.37 5.12
CA ASP A 273 1.83 19.94 4.55
C ASP A 273 3.05 19.00 4.68
N ASN A 274 3.01 18.06 5.62
CA ASN A 274 4.04 17.03 5.82
C ASN A 274 3.71 15.72 5.10
N TYR A 275 2.78 15.72 4.16
CA TYR A 275 2.34 14.55 3.39
C TYR A 275 1.78 13.39 4.25
N MET A 276 1.31 13.72 5.46
CA MET A 276 0.59 12.77 6.29
C MET A 276 -0.89 12.78 5.94
N ILE A 277 -1.49 11.59 5.88
CA ILE A 277 -2.91 11.45 5.55
C ILE A 277 -3.75 11.64 6.82
N THR A 278 -4.88 12.31 6.70
CA THR A 278 -5.90 12.36 7.74
C THR A 278 -7.16 11.69 7.18
N PRO A 279 -7.77 10.72 7.89
CA PRO A 279 -7.33 10.10 9.17
C PRO A 279 -5.97 9.41 9.07
N GLU A 280 -5.27 9.24 10.21
CA GLU A 280 -3.92 8.65 10.25
C GLU A 280 -3.92 7.18 9.81
N GLU A 281 -5.00 6.45 10.12
CA GLU A 281 -5.22 5.06 9.74
C GLU A 281 -5.56 4.98 8.24
N ALA A 282 -4.56 5.26 7.41
CA ALA A 282 -4.68 5.33 5.97
C ALA A 282 -3.41 4.83 5.26
N LEU A 283 -3.61 4.28 4.08
CA LEU A 283 -2.54 3.80 3.19
C LEU A 283 -2.66 4.44 1.82
N CYS A 284 -1.51 4.82 1.25
CA CYS A 284 -1.41 5.30 -0.12
C CYS A 284 -0.18 4.68 -0.79
N GLY A 285 -0.32 4.25 -2.03
CA GLY A 285 0.77 3.58 -2.72
C GLY A 285 0.43 3.13 -4.13
N LEU A 286 1.23 2.20 -4.63
CA LEU A 286 1.20 1.69 -5.99
C LEU A 286 1.01 0.17 -6.00
N PHE A 287 0.33 -0.36 -7.04
CA PHE A 287 0.24 -1.78 -7.34
C PHE A 287 1.05 -2.08 -8.60
N PHE A 288 1.88 -3.11 -8.51
CA PHE A 288 2.65 -3.65 -9.62
C PHE A 288 2.16 -5.07 -9.92
N ALA A 289 1.93 -5.39 -11.19
CA ALA A 289 1.51 -6.72 -11.60
C ALA A 289 2.64 -7.76 -11.47
N ASP A 290 3.88 -7.30 -11.57
CA ASP A 290 5.07 -8.13 -11.44
C ASP A 290 6.20 -7.31 -10.81
N ALA A 291 6.46 -7.52 -9.53
CA ALA A 291 7.52 -6.85 -8.79
C ALA A 291 7.96 -7.68 -7.59
N GLU A 292 9.16 -7.42 -7.13
CA GLU A 292 9.68 -7.96 -5.88
C GLU A 292 9.84 -6.84 -4.85
N TYR A 293 9.60 -7.17 -3.59
CA TYR A 293 9.84 -6.24 -2.50
C TYR A 293 11.33 -6.13 -2.21
N PHE A 294 11.83 -4.91 -2.04
CA PHE A 294 13.20 -4.63 -1.67
C PHE A 294 13.26 -3.41 -0.74
N SER A 295 14.42 -3.15 -0.16
CA SER A 295 14.70 -1.91 0.56
C SER A 295 15.65 -1.05 -0.26
N VAL A 296 15.34 0.23 -0.39
CA VAL A 296 16.27 1.21 -0.97
C VAL A 296 17.54 1.28 -0.12
N GLY A 297 17.40 1.24 1.21
CA GLY A 297 18.53 1.38 2.11
C GLY A 297 19.11 2.80 2.08
N ARG A 298 20.38 2.94 2.45
CA ARG A 298 21.09 4.22 2.38
C ARG A 298 21.43 4.59 0.95
N ILE A 299 21.34 5.88 0.63
CA ILE A 299 21.75 6.46 -0.64
C ILE A 299 22.97 7.35 -0.43
N ASP A 300 23.81 7.48 -1.46
CA ASP A 300 24.95 8.38 -1.46
C ASP A 300 24.56 9.80 -1.89
N ARG A 301 25.53 10.70 -1.81
CA ARG A 301 25.32 12.12 -2.16
C ARG A 301 25.02 12.33 -3.64
N GLU A 302 25.53 11.46 -4.52
CA GLU A 302 25.28 11.56 -5.96
C GLU A 302 23.81 11.24 -6.25
N GLN A 303 23.27 10.16 -5.69
CA GLN A 303 21.87 9.84 -5.84
C GLN A 303 20.96 10.86 -5.15
N LEU A 304 21.36 11.39 -3.99
CA LEU A 304 20.60 12.46 -3.32
C LEU A 304 20.48 13.69 -4.23
N ALA A 305 21.58 14.13 -4.84
CA ALA A 305 21.57 15.27 -5.77
C ALA A 305 20.73 15.00 -7.02
N ASP A 306 20.86 13.81 -7.63
CA ASP A 306 20.03 13.39 -8.76
C ASP A 306 18.54 13.36 -8.40
N TYR A 307 18.21 12.74 -7.27
CA TYR A 307 16.80 12.66 -6.80
C TYR A 307 16.22 14.03 -6.51
N SER A 308 16.98 14.92 -5.86
CA SER A 308 16.60 16.30 -5.59
C SER A 308 16.30 17.05 -6.89
N ALA A 309 17.15 16.92 -7.90
CA ALA A 309 16.92 17.53 -9.22
C ALA A 309 15.65 16.98 -9.90
N ARG A 310 15.42 15.66 -9.86
CA ARG A 310 14.21 15.03 -10.44
C ARG A 310 12.94 15.39 -9.69
N ARG A 311 13.03 15.70 -8.37
CA ARG A 311 11.91 16.16 -7.53
C ARG A 311 11.66 17.66 -7.62
N ASP A 312 12.55 18.41 -8.27
CA ASP A 312 12.56 19.88 -8.25
C ASP A 312 12.52 20.45 -6.80
N MET A 313 13.34 19.84 -5.92
CA MET A 313 13.46 20.20 -4.50
C MET A 313 14.95 20.31 -4.14
N ASP A 314 15.28 21.14 -3.16
CA ASP A 314 16.64 21.20 -2.63
C ASP A 314 16.97 19.93 -1.81
N THR A 315 18.29 19.66 -1.67
CA THR A 315 18.76 18.46 -0.97
C THR A 315 18.38 18.44 0.49
N GLU A 316 18.35 19.60 1.17
CA GLU A 316 17.97 19.71 2.59
C GLU A 316 16.50 19.31 2.80
N THR A 317 15.63 19.68 1.88
CA THR A 317 14.22 19.26 1.88
C THR A 317 14.11 17.76 1.67
N ILE A 318 14.84 17.18 0.72
CA ILE A 318 14.82 15.72 0.48
C ILE A 318 15.37 14.97 1.70
N GLU A 319 16.45 15.42 2.33
CA GLU A 319 17.00 14.80 3.56
C GLU A 319 15.94 14.72 4.68
N LYS A 320 15.11 15.76 4.83
CA LYS A 320 14.00 15.77 5.78
C LYS A 320 12.88 14.79 5.43
N LEU A 321 12.65 14.53 4.14
CA LEU A 321 11.62 13.62 3.65
C LEU A 321 12.01 12.14 3.78
N ILE A 322 13.31 11.83 3.68
CA ILE A 322 13.84 10.45 3.72
C ILE A 322 15.00 10.28 4.73
N PRO A 323 14.86 10.73 5.98
CA PRO A 323 15.97 10.81 6.94
C PRO A 323 16.62 9.46 7.25
N ASN A 324 15.89 8.37 7.09
CA ASN A 324 16.40 7.01 7.34
C ASN A 324 17.24 6.46 6.18
N ASN A 325 17.31 7.17 5.06
CA ASN A 325 18.02 6.75 3.84
C ASN A 325 19.29 7.54 3.58
N ILE A 326 19.61 8.49 4.42
CA ILE A 326 20.79 9.36 4.31
C ILE A 326 21.97 8.79 5.11
#